data_3d92bb8db458467b6a6d1f14cbf675f0
#
_entry.id   3d92bb8db458467b6a6d1f14cbf675f0
#
_cell.length_a   1.000
_cell.length_b   1.000
_cell.length_c   1.000
_cell.angle_alpha   90.00
_cell.angle_beta   90.00
_cell.angle_gamma   90.00
#
_symmetry.space_group_name_H-M   'P 1'
#
loop_
_entity.id
_entity.type
_entity.pdbx_description
1 polymer ?
#
loop_
_entity_poly.entity_id
_entity_poly.type
_entity_poly.pdbx_seq_one_letter_code
_entity_poly.pdbx_strand_id
1 'polypeptide(L)'
;MMMDIQTNDEIGSYRILRPLGQGGMGAVFEVEHVTLGVHYALKTYTLEGDCAELFRKKFAAEGRLLARLSHPNLVRVIDLDVDEQRGILYYVMDLVLYKDGEARTLSDIELGGVDEDYLFDWFRQLADALGYIHAQGIVHRDIKLDNILLAPDAHVVLSDFGISRVVSDRLRGEIGATCTIVTASGSGSVVGTQGYMAPEVLRGEPATAASDVYALGVAFFKLLTGVWYNEDLEPKDDGASTGPVDAARLLADFERPWKDVLPAMLRTDPATRPTDMSELVRRLEIAPQKPSAASTRRRRVLAVVLAAVFAAAAFAAISVYLLSSSQQQPSNQQQDYADDLVRDAFALPESVK
;
A
#
# COMPACT_ATOMS: atom_id res chain seq x y z
N MET A 1 -2.28 -22.23 -15.52
CA MET A 1 -2.68 -23.18 -14.47
C MET A 1 -2.20 -22.56 -13.15
N MET A 2 -3.11 -22.09 -12.29
CA MET A 2 -2.74 -21.57 -10.96
C MET A 2 -2.01 -22.68 -10.21
N MET A 3 -0.77 -22.46 -9.80
CA MET A 3 -0.11 -23.39 -8.92
C MET A 3 -0.71 -23.26 -7.53
N ASP A 4 -1.12 -24.40 -7.00
CA ASP A 4 -1.74 -24.49 -5.67
C ASP A 4 -0.61 -24.56 -4.63
N ILE A 5 -0.08 -23.36 -4.27
CA ILE A 5 0.90 -23.24 -3.18
C ILE A 5 0.11 -23.30 -1.88
N GLN A 6 0.41 -24.29 -1.05
CA GLN A 6 -0.31 -24.55 0.20
C GLN A 6 0.58 -24.25 1.43
N THR A 7 -0.07 -24.09 2.56
CA THR A 7 0.62 -24.03 3.87
C THR A 7 1.47 -25.28 4.07
N ASN A 8 2.69 -25.09 4.57
CA ASN A 8 3.76 -26.07 4.74
C ASN A 8 4.50 -26.49 3.46
N ASP A 9 4.15 -25.98 2.28
CA ASP A 9 5.02 -26.14 1.12
C ASP A 9 6.36 -25.44 1.35
N GLU A 10 7.43 -25.97 0.74
CA GLU A 10 8.73 -25.35 0.76
C GLU A 10 9.06 -24.78 -0.63
N ILE A 11 9.50 -23.53 -0.67
CA ILE A 11 10.01 -22.84 -1.86
C ILE A 11 11.45 -22.41 -1.54
N GLY A 12 12.43 -23.04 -2.16
CA GLY A 12 13.83 -22.86 -1.79
C GLY A 12 14.09 -23.18 -0.33
N SER A 13 14.61 -22.22 0.43
CA SER A 13 14.87 -22.36 1.88
C SER A 13 13.73 -21.87 2.77
N TYR A 14 12.53 -21.66 2.22
CA TYR A 14 11.43 -21.01 2.91
C TYR A 14 10.19 -21.90 2.95
N ARG A 15 9.62 -22.08 4.14
CA ARG A 15 8.36 -22.79 4.36
C ARG A 15 7.19 -21.81 4.39
N ILE A 16 6.15 -22.08 3.62
CA ILE A 16 4.93 -21.30 3.58
C ILE A 16 4.15 -21.47 4.90
N LEU A 17 3.85 -20.37 5.57
CA LEU A 17 3.05 -20.35 6.80
C LEU A 17 1.59 -20.01 6.51
N ARG A 18 1.36 -18.89 5.83
CA ARG A 18 0.03 -18.45 5.43
C ARG A 18 0.07 -17.46 4.25
N PRO A 19 -1.01 -17.32 3.49
CA PRO A 19 -1.12 -16.23 2.52
C PRO A 19 -1.27 -14.89 3.25
N LEU A 20 -0.59 -13.85 2.76
CA LEU A 20 -0.73 -12.46 3.19
C LEU A 20 -1.59 -11.65 2.21
N GLY A 21 -1.55 -12.01 0.93
CA GLY A 21 -2.33 -11.35 -0.11
C GLY A 21 -2.17 -12.02 -1.46
N GLN A 22 -3.16 -11.82 -2.31
CA GLN A 22 -3.13 -12.25 -3.69
C GLN A 22 -3.49 -11.08 -4.58
N GLY A 23 -2.61 -10.74 -5.49
CA GLY A 23 -2.79 -9.61 -6.41
C GLY A 23 -2.62 -10.01 -7.86
N GLY A 24 -2.84 -9.05 -8.75
CA GLY A 24 -2.72 -9.26 -10.18
C GLY A 24 -1.33 -9.68 -10.68
N MET A 25 -0.28 -9.55 -9.87
CA MET A 25 1.09 -9.85 -10.25
C MET A 25 1.69 -11.07 -9.54
N GLY A 26 0.92 -11.78 -8.71
CA GLY A 26 1.37 -12.93 -7.95
C GLY A 26 0.74 -13.02 -6.57
N ALA A 27 1.16 -13.99 -5.79
CA ALA A 27 0.74 -14.18 -4.41
C ALA A 27 1.88 -13.80 -3.45
N VAL A 28 1.50 -13.29 -2.28
CA VAL A 28 2.43 -12.97 -1.19
C VAL A 28 2.10 -13.86 -0.01
N PHE A 29 3.11 -14.48 0.56
CA PHE A 29 3.00 -15.40 1.68
C PHE A 29 3.88 -14.96 2.84
N GLU A 30 3.45 -15.20 4.07
CA GLU A 30 4.34 -15.26 5.21
C GLU A 30 5.07 -16.60 5.16
N VAL A 31 6.37 -16.55 5.30
CA VAL A 31 7.26 -17.71 5.25
C VAL A 31 8.23 -17.73 6.41
N GLU A 32 8.66 -18.93 6.81
CA GLU A 32 9.75 -19.15 7.75
C GLU A 32 10.97 -19.65 7.00
N HIS A 33 12.12 -19.03 7.21
CA HIS A 33 13.40 -19.60 6.74
C HIS A 33 13.71 -20.88 7.51
N VAL A 34 13.70 -22.02 6.85
CA VAL A 34 13.73 -23.37 7.45
C VAL A 34 14.89 -23.55 8.45
N THR A 35 16.07 -23.00 8.16
CA THR A 35 17.25 -23.15 9.03
C THR A 35 17.33 -22.09 10.10
N LEU A 36 16.90 -20.84 9.83
CA LEU A 36 17.10 -19.71 10.74
C LEU A 36 15.91 -19.50 11.68
N GLY A 37 14.70 -20.02 11.34
CA GLY A 37 13.47 -19.79 12.09
C GLY A 37 13.01 -18.34 12.07
N VAL A 38 13.43 -17.55 11.09
CA VAL A 38 13.06 -16.14 10.93
C VAL A 38 11.95 -16.04 9.89
N HIS A 39 10.96 -15.18 10.18
CA HIS A 39 9.82 -14.94 9.30
C HIS A 39 10.09 -13.82 8.31
N TYR A 40 9.61 -14.01 7.09
CA TYR A 40 9.71 -13.08 5.96
C TYR A 40 8.41 -13.04 5.17
N ALA A 41 8.29 -12.09 4.26
CA ALA A 41 7.30 -12.11 3.19
C ALA A 41 7.96 -12.65 1.91
N LEU A 42 7.29 -13.59 1.22
CA LEU A 42 7.74 -14.17 -0.04
C LEU A 42 6.70 -13.87 -1.11
N LYS A 43 7.11 -13.20 -2.18
CA LYS A 43 6.26 -12.89 -3.33
C LYS A 43 6.65 -13.74 -4.52
N THR A 44 5.65 -14.38 -5.14
CA THR A 44 5.83 -15.28 -6.29
C THR A 44 5.37 -14.63 -7.59
N TYR A 45 6.01 -15.03 -8.70
CA TYR A 45 5.62 -14.68 -10.05
C TYR A 45 5.64 -15.92 -10.93
N THR A 46 4.58 -16.11 -11.72
CA THR A 46 4.51 -17.16 -12.72
C THR A 46 4.94 -16.60 -14.06
N LEU A 47 5.84 -17.30 -14.75
CA LEU A 47 6.30 -16.95 -16.09
C LEU A 47 5.71 -17.92 -17.10
N GLU A 48 5.13 -17.38 -18.16
CA GLU A 48 4.69 -18.14 -19.32
C GLU A 48 5.29 -17.54 -20.60
N GLY A 49 5.70 -18.40 -21.54
CA GLY A 49 6.18 -18.00 -22.87
C GLY A 49 7.67 -18.15 -23.09
N ASP A 50 8.08 -17.96 -24.34
CA ASP A 50 9.44 -18.24 -24.86
C ASP A 50 10.54 -17.29 -24.34
N CYS A 51 10.15 -16.22 -23.65
CA CYS A 51 11.08 -15.22 -23.10
C CYS A 51 11.39 -15.41 -21.60
N ALA A 52 10.97 -16.52 -21.00
CA ALA A 52 11.12 -16.78 -19.58
C ALA A 52 12.59 -16.66 -19.11
N GLU A 53 13.54 -17.20 -19.88
CA GLU A 53 14.98 -17.16 -19.53
C GLU A 53 15.55 -15.73 -19.54
N LEU A 54 15.19 -14.93 -20.54
CA LEU A 54 15.62 -13.53 -20.62
C LEU A 54 14.98 -12.69 -19.51
N PHE A 55 13.71 -12.98 -19.19
CA PHE A 55 13.02 -12.36 -18.07
C PHE A 55 13.72 -12.68 -16.74
N ARG A 56 14.07 -13.94 -16.48
CA ARG A 56 14.81 -14.37 -15.29
C ARG A 56 16.13 -13.61 -15.12
N LYS A 57 16.92 -13.50 -16.20
CA LYS A 57 18.20 -12.75 -16.16
C LYS A 57 18.01 -11.28 -15.80
N LYS A 58 17.00 -10.62 -16.40
CA LYS A 58 16.72 -9.22 -16.12
C LYS A 58 16.13 -9.03 -14.72
N PHE A 59 15.24 -9.92 -14.28
CA PHE A 59 14.68 -9.92 -12.94
C PHE A 59 15.79 -10.06 -11.87
N ALA A 60 16.73 -10.98 -12.06
CA ALA A 60 17.87 -11.14 -11.18
C ALA A 60 18.79 -9.90 -11.16
N ALA A 61 18.96 -9.23 -12.30
CA ALA A 61 19.77 -8.00 -12.37
C ALA A 61 19.11 -6.84 -11.61
N GLU A 62 17.82 -6.62 -11.79
CA GLU A 62 17.04 -5.60 -11.05
C GLU A 62 16.99 -5.93 -9.55
N GLY A 63 16.73 -7.19 -9.18
CA GLY A 63 16.71 -7.63 -7.79
C GLY A 63 18.03 -7.35 -7.04
N ARG A 64 19.19 -7.52 -7.72
CA ARG A 64 20.49 -7.17 -7.14
C ARG A 64 20.65 -5.67 -6.87
N LEU A 65 20.02 -4.81 -7.64
CA LEU A 65 20.01 -3.36 -7.36
C LEU A 65 19.16 -3.07 -6.13
N LEU A 66 17.97 -3.67 -6.05
CA LEU A 66 17.06 -3.48 -4.93
C LEU A 66 17.61 -4.05 -3.61
N ALA A 67 18.31 -5.16 -3.65
CA ALA A 67 18.94 -5.76 -2.47
C ALA A 67 20.04 -4.87 -1.83
N ARG A 68 20.50 -3.84 -2.52
CA ARG A 68 21.44 -2.84 -1.97
C ARG A 68 20.74 -1.68 -1.27
N LEU A 69 19.42 -1.52 -1.46
CA LEU A 69 18.67 -0.46 -0.82
C LEU A 69 18.48 -0.77 0.66
N SER A 70 18.75 0.23 1.49
CA SER A 70 18.52 0.14 2.93
C SER A 70 17.98 1.48 3.40
N HIS A 71 16.68 1.52 3.70
CA HIS A 71 16.00 2.71 4.18
C HIS A 71 14.85 2.29 5.11
N PRO A 72 14.58 2.99 6.23
CA PRO A 72 13.55 2.58 7.17
C PRO A 72 12.15 2.49 6.56
N ASN A 73 11.87 3.32 5.57
CA ASN A 73 10.57 3.38 4.89
C ASN A 73 10.54 2.64 3.54
N LEU A 74 11.46 1.71 3.29
CA LEU A 74 11.46 0.80 2.15
C LEU A 74 11.52 -0.65 2.63
N VAL A 75 10.70 -1.51 2.05
CA VAL A 75 10.83 -2.95 2.27
C VAL A 75 12.17 -3.43 1.70
N ARG A 76 12.97 -4.05 2.55
CA ARG A 76 14.28 -4.58 2.14
C ARG A 76 14.11 -5.93 1.46
N VAL A 77 14.70 -6.10 0.29
CA VAL A 77 14.82 -7.39 -0.40
C VAL A 77 15.95 -8.19 0.24
N ILE A 78 15.65 -9.40 0.70
CA ILE A 78 16.56 -10.30 1.40
C ILE A 78 17.17 -11.32 0.43
N ASP A 79 16.32 -11.90 -0.42
CA ASP A 79 16.68 -12.98 -1.31
C ASP A 79 15.85 -12.92 -2.59
N LEU A 80 16.37 -13.54 -3.67
CA LEU A 80 15.71 -13.64 -4.95
C LEU A 80 16.19 -14.89 -5.66
N ASP A 81 15.27 -15.78 -6.01
CA ASP A 81 15.64 -17.03 -6.67
C ASP A 81 14.49 -17.58 -7.55
N VAL A 82 14.73 -18.74 -8.14
CA VAL A 82 13.82 -19.45 -9.03
C VAL A 82 13.58 -20.85 -8.49
N ASP A 83 12.33 -21.20 -8.28
CA ASP A 83 11.94 -22.60 -8.12
C ASP A 83 11.77 -23.22 -9.51
N GLU A 84 12.82 -23.91 -9.98
CA GLU A 84 12.83 -24.54 -11.31
C GLU A 84 11.80 -25.68 -11.44
N GLN A 85 11.47 -26.37 -10.34
CA GLN A 85 10.50 -27.46 -10.36
C GLN A 85 9.07 -26.93 -10.60
N ARG A 86 8.76 -25.79 -10.00
CA ARG A 86 7.47 -25.13 -10.14
C ARG A 86 7.44 -24.08 -11.26
N GLY A 87 8.58 -23.69 -11.81
CA GLY A 87 8.67 -22.60 -12.78
C GLY A 87 8.30 -21.23 -12.20
N ILE A 88 8.55 -21.03 -10.90
CA ILE A 88 8.20 -19.80 -10.17
C ILE A 88 9.46 -18.98 -9.95
N LEU A 89 9.38 -17.69 -10.26
CA LEU A 89 10.28 -16.69 -9.72
C LEU A 89 9.72 -16.20 -8.37
N TYR A 90 10.59 -16.01 -7.39
CA TYR A 90 10.19 -15.41 -6.13
C TYR A 90 11.27 -14.46 -5.61
N TYR A 91 10.84 -13.51 -4.81
CA TYR A 91 11.74 -12.75 -3.95
C TYR A 91 11.23 -12.73 -2.52
N VAL A 92 12.17 -12.69 -1.60
CA VAL A 92 11.95 -12.66 -0.17
C VAL A 92 12.29 -11.28 0.35
N MET A 93 11.46 -10.77 1.21
CA MET A 93 11.57 -9.41 1.74
C MET A 93 11.19 -9.37 3.22
N ASP A 94 11.55 -8.27 3.89
CA ASP A 94 11.14 -8.06 5.27
C ASP A 94 9.61 -8.19 5.42
N LEU A 95 9.20 -8.90 6.46
CA LEU A 95 7.79 -9.04 6.81
C LEU A 95 7.34 -7.80 7.61
N VAL A 96 6.35 -7.10 7.08
CA VAL A 96 5.76 -5.93 7.74
C VAL A 96 4.33 -6.27 8.15
N LEU A 97 4.08 -6.31 9.46
CA LEU A 97 2.76 -6.58 10.04
C LEU A 97 2.33 -5.41 10.91
N TYR A 98 1.02 -5.15 10.93
CA TYR A 98 0.43 -4.18 11.84
C TYR A 98 0.27 -4.76 13.26
N LYS A 99 -0.25 -3.96 14.21
CA LYS A 99 -0.39 -4.33 15.63
C LYS A 99 -1.24 -5.59 15.88
N ASP A 100 -2.17 -5.89 14.97
CA ASP A 100 -3.03 -7.07 15.02
C ASP A 100 -2.39 -8.34 14.43
N GLY A 101 -1.14 -8.25 13.96
CA GLY A 101 -0.43 -9.35 13.32
C GLY A 101 -0.83 -9.60 11.87
N GLU A 102 -1.62 -8.71 11.27
CA GLU A 102 -2.04 -8.80 9.87
C GLU A 102 -1.24 -7.82 8.98
N ALA A 103 -1.06 -8.18 7.72
CA ALA A 103 -0.52 -7.27 6.72
C ALA A 103 -1.58 -6.23 6.36
N ARG A 104 -1.26 -4.96 6.58
CA ARG A 104 -2.15 -3.83 6.27
C ARG A 104 -1.45 -2.81 5.41
N THR A 105 -2.23 -2.15 4.57
CA THR A 105 -1.77 -1.11 3.64
C THR A 105 -2.55 0.19 3.83
N LEU A 106 -2.11 1.27 3.20
CA LEU A 106 -2.89 2.51 3.21
C LEU A 106 -4.21 2.40 2.43
N SER A 107 -4.41 1.35 1.61
CA SER A 107 -5.70 1.11 0.95
C SER A 107 -6.77 0.57 1.92
N ASP A 108 -6.37 0.02 3.07
CA ASP A 108 -7.28 -0.47 4.11
C ASP A 108 -7.81 0.64 5.01
N ILE A 109 -7.33 1.87 4.83
CA ILE A 109 -7.72 3.03 5.63
C ILE A 109 -8.96 3.70 5.05
N GLU A 110 -9.87 4.11 5.94
CA GLU A 110 -11.05 4.90 5.55
C GLU A 110 -10.60 6.26 4.99
N LEU A 111 -10.95 6.50 3.72
CA LEU A 111 -10.53 7.69 2.99
C LEU A 111 -11.23 8.95 3.49
N GLY A 112 -10.51 10.06 3.54
CA GLY A 112 -11.04 11.37 3.95
C GLY A 112 -11.31 11.49 5.46
N GLY A 113 -10.95 10.47 6.28
CA GLY A 113 -11.18 10.45 7.72
C GLY A 113 -9.90 10.50 8.57
N VAL A 114 -8.72 10.42 7.94
CA VAL A 114 -7.42 10.39 8.64
C VAL A 114 -7.06 11.77 9.16
N ASP A 115 -6.49 11.83 10.36
CA ASP A 115 -5.95 13.06 10.92
C ASP A 115 -4.82 13.61 10.05
N GLU A 116 -4.80 14.91 9.80
CA GLU A 116 -3.86 15.56 8.91
C GLU A 116 -2.40 15.44 9.37
N ASP A 117 -2.16 15.32 10.68
CA ASP A 117 -0.82 15.14 11.21
C ASP A 117 -0.25 13.75 10.86
N TYR A 118 -1.08 12.70 10.86
CA TYR A 118 -0.68 11.39 10.37
C TYR A 118 -0.40 11.40 8.86
N LEU A 119 -1.27 12.06 8.08
CA LEU A 119 -1.08 12.19 6.64
C LEU A 119 0.24 12.92 6.31
N PHE A 120 0.54 13.99 7.04
CA PHE A 120 1.80 14.71 6.88
C PHE A 120 3.01 13.84 7.26
N ASP A 121 2.94 13.09 8.37
CA ASP A 121 4.06 12.24 8.79
C ASP A 121 4.28 11.09 7.80
N TRP A 122 3.23 10.47 7.27
CA TRP A 122 3.33 9.47 6.19
C TRP A 122 3.90 10.06 4.90
N PHE A 123 3.45 11.26 4.52
CA PHE A 123 4.01 11.96 3.36
C PHE A 123 5.51 12.18 3.52
N ARG A 124 5.94 12.66 4.68
CA ARG A 124 7.35 12.92 5.00
C ARG A 124 8.18 11.63 4.90
N GLN A 125 7.71 10.54 5.48
CA GLN A 125 8.37 9.24 5.42
C GLN A 125 8.52 8.72 3.99
N LEU A 126 7.47 8.81 3.19
CA LEU A 126 7.50 8.36 1.78
C LEU A 126 8.33 9.30 0.90
N ALA A 127 8.28 10.60 1.15
CA ALA A 127 9.11 11.57 0.45
C ALA A 127 10.60 11.31 0.68
N ASP A 128 10.99 10.98 1.92
CA ASP A 128 12.37 10.61 2.27
C ASP A 128 12.81 9.35 1.53
N ALA A 129 11.96 8.30 1.56
CA ALA A 129 12.20 7.06 0.83
C ALA A 129 12.35 7.27 -0.68
N LEU A 130 11.47 8.08 -1.30
CA LEU A 130 11.56 8.39 -2.74
C LEU A 130 12.79 9.22 -3.07
N GLY A 131 13.11 10.21 -2.25
CA GLY A 131 14.35 11.00 -2.41
C GLY A 131 15.58 10.11 -2.39
N TYR A 132 15.62 9.13 -1.47
CA TYR A 132 16.71 8.18 -1.35
C TYR A 132 16.88 7.30 -2.60
N ILE A 133 15.80 6.71 -3.16
CA ILE A 133 15.92 5.87 -4.36
C ILE A 133 16.17 6.69 -5.62
N HIS A 134 15.56 7.87 -5.76
CA HIS A 134 15.77 8.77 -6.90
C HIS A 134 17.22 9.29 -6.96
N ALA A 135 17.84 9.57 -5.82
CA ALA A 135 19.27 9.94 -5.76
C ALA A 135 20.21 8.83 -6.26
N GLN A 136 19.75 7.56 -6.26
CA GLN A 136 20.47 6.41 -6.80
C GLN A 136 20.07 6.06 -8.25
N GLY A 137 19.25 6.92 -8.89
CA GLY A 137 18.76 6.70 -10.24
C GLY A 137 17.70 5.59 -10.34
N ILE A 138 17.10 5.20 -9.23
CA ILE A 138 16.06 4.15 -9.17
C ILE A 138 14.69 4.82 -9.16
N VAL A 139 13.78 4.32 -10.00
CA VAL A 139 12.38 4.73 -10.09
C VAL A 139 11.51 3.61 -9.59
N HIS A 140 10.53 3.88 -8.71
CA HIS A 140 9.68 2.86 -8.09
C HIS A 140 8.66 2.26 -9.07
N ARG A 141 7.98 3.10 -9.88
CA ARG A 141 7.07 2.75 -10.99
C ARG A 141 5.71 2.14 -10.61
N ASP A 142 5.47 1.83 -9.34
CA ASP A 142 4.18 1.26 -8.90
C ASP A 142 3.75 1.84 -7.53
N ILE A 143 3.83 3.16 -7.37
CA ILE A 143 3.35 3.85 -6.16
C ILE A 143 1.82 3.86 -6.17
N LYS A 144 1.23 3.29 -5.14
CA LYS A 144 -0.21 3.25 -4.87
C LYS A 144 -0.45 2.90 -3.41
N LEU A 145 -1.65 3.12 -2.92
CA LEU A 145 -1.99 2.86 -1.51
C LEU A 145 -1.80 1.40 -1.11
N ASP A 146 -2.06 0.45 -2.03
CA ASP A 146 -1.87 -0.98 -1.82
C ASP A 146 -0.40 -1.39 -1.60
N ASN A 147 0.54 -0.60 -2.09
CA ASN A 147 1.99 -0.85 -1.97
C ASN A 147 2.64 -0.06 -0.83
N ILE A 148 1.85 0.63 -0.01
CA ILE A 148 2.34 1.34 1.18
C ILE A 148 1.83 0.58 2.41
N LEU A 149 2.72 -0.21 3.00
CA LEU A 149 2.43 -1.03 4.17
C LEU A 149 2.39 -0.18 5.43
N LEU A 150 1.46 -0.53 6.32
CA LEU A 150 1.35 0.05 7.66
C LEU A 150 2.08 -0.84 8.66
N ALA A 151 3.04 -0.27 9.35
CA ALA A 151 3.68 -0.86 10.51
C ALA A 151 3.15 -0.22 11.80
N PRO A 152 3.49 -0.74 13.00
CA PRO A 152 3.16 -0.11 14.27
C PRO A 152 3.64 1.36 14.34
N ASP A 153 3.00 2.14 15.21
CA ASP A 153 3.39 3.51 15.58
C ASP A 153 3.40 4.52 14.40
N ALA A 154 2.39 4.38 13.51
CA ALA A 154 2.22 5.22 12.33
C ALA A 154 3.41 5.18 11.36
N HIS A 155 4.21 4.11 11.42
CA HIS A 155 5.30 3.91 10.48
C HIS A 155 4.76 3.33 9.17
N VAL A 156 5.21 3.90 8.03
CA VAL A 156 4.83 3.41 6.69
C VAL A 156 6.05 2.92 5.93
N VAL A 157 5.87 1.84 5.18
CA VAL A 157 6.94 1.19 4.44
C VAL A 157 6.49 0.96 3.00
N LEU A 158 7.21 1.54 2.05
CA LEU A 158 6.94 1.37 0.62
C LEU A 158 7.45 0.02 0.16
N SER A 159 6.58 -0.77 -0.44
CA SER A 159 6.84 -2.11 -0.95
C SER A 159 6.63 -2.19 -2.45
N ASP A 160 6.95 -3.34 -3.03
CA ASP A 160 6.58 -3.69 -4.39
C ASP A 160 7.14 -2.75 -5.48
N PHE A 161 8.46 -2.59 -5.51
CA PHE A 161 9.12 -2.00 -6.67
C PHE A 161 8.60 -2.67 -7.95
N GLY A 162 8.24 -1.88 -8.95
CA GLY A 162 7.69 -2.36 -10.22
C GLY A 162 8.66 -3.19 -11.07
N ILE A 163 9.39 -4.15 -10.46
CA ILE A 163 10.41 -5.00 -11.12
C ILE A 163 9.82 -5.67 -12.36
N SER A 164 8.64 -6.21 -12.23
CA SER A 164 7.94 -6.90 -13.32
C SER A 164 7.65 -5.97 -14.51
N ARG A 165 7.31 -4.69 -14.23
CA ARG A 165 7.09 -3.66 -15.26
C ARG A 165 8.41 -3.26 -15.93
N VAL A 166 9.46 -3.04 -15.15
CA VAL A 166 10.81 -2.72 -15.67
C VAL A 166 11.28 -3.78 -16.65
N VAL A 167 11.15 -5.04 -16.24
CA VAL A 167 11.61 -6.16 -17.06
C VAL A 167 10.75 -6.30 -18.31
N SER A 168 9.42 -6.18 -18.20
CA SER A 168 8.50 -6.25 -19.34
C SER A 168 8.73 -5.12 -20.34
N ASP A 169 8.94 -3.89 -19.88
CA ASP A 169 9.17 -2.72 -20.75
C ASP A 169 10.50 -2.85 -21.52
N ARG A 170 11.57 -3.30 -20.84
CA ARG A 170 12.86 -3.55 -21.48
C ARG A 170 12.79 -4.68 -22.51
N LEU A 171 12.05 -5.76 -22.21
CA LEU A 171 11.86 -6.86 -23.15
C LEU A 171 11.08 -6.43 -24.39
N ARG A 172 10.01 -5.63 -24.20
CA ARG A 172 9.23 -5.07 -25.32
C ARG A 172 10.08 -4.20 -26.25
N GLY A 173 10.98 -3.40 -25.68
CA GLY A 173 11.87 -2.52 -26.44
C GLY A 173 12.98 -3.27 -27.18
N GLU A 174 13.51 -4.39 -26.64
CA GLU A 174 14.66 -5.09 -27.20
C GLU A 174 14.30 -6.16 -28.25
N ILE A 175 13.20 -6.87 -28.06
CA ILE A 175 12.85 -8.03 -28.93
C ILE A 175 11.46 -7.97 -29.53
N GLY A 176 10.71 -6.89 -29.30
CA GLY A 176 9.33 -6.76 -29.83
C GLY A 176 8.37 -7.86 -29.32
N ALA A 177 8.83 -8.70 -28.40
CA ALA A 177 8.07 -9.82 -27.90
C ALA A 177 7.14 -9.37 -26.77
N THR A 178 5.89 -9.75 -26.85
CA THR A 178 4.93 -9.69 -25.76
C THR A 178 5.24 -10.80 -24.76
N CYS A 179 6.17 -10.53 -23.82
CA CYS A 179 6.32 -11.37 -22.65
C CYS A 179 5.20 -10.98 -21.68
N THR A 180 4.23 -11.83 -21.53
CA THR A 180 3.14 -11.61 -20.59
C THR A 180 3.48 -12.30 -19.30
N ILE A 181 3.65 -11.52 -18.24
CA ILE A 181 3.55 -12.09 -16.89
C ILE A 181 2.09 -12.44 -16.73
N VAL A 182 1.80 -13.74 -16.59
CA VAL A 182 0.43 -14.14 -16.27
C VAL A 182 0.18 -13.74 -14.84
N THR A 183 -0.56 -12.65 -14.71
CA THR A 183 -1.06 -12.22 -13.43
C THR A 183 -2.28 -13.09 -13.10
N ALA A 184 -2.32 -13.62 -11.89
CA ALA A 184 -3.37 -14.52 -11.41
C ALA A 184 -4.79 -13.89 -11.37
N SER A 185 -4.92 -12.60 -11.65
CA SER A 185 -6.21 -11.92 -11.74
C SER A 185 -6.52 -11.58 -13.19
N GLY A 186 -7.49 -12.30 -13.75
CA GLY A 186 -8.15 -11.88 -15.00
C GLY A 186 -8.63 -10.43 -14.89
N SER A 187 -8.41 -9.68 -15.93
CA SER A 187 -8.99 -8.39 -16.37
C SER A 187 -9.51 -7.33 -15.36
N GLY A 188 -9.62 -7.59 -14.08
CA GLY A 188 -10.20 -6.62 -13.12
C GLY A 188 -9.20 -5.70 -12.40
N SER A 189 -7.93 -6.07 -12.32
CA SER A 189 -6.91 -5.34 -11.51
C SER A 189 -6.18 -4.22 -12.27
N VAL A 190 -6.29 -4.18 -13.60
CA VAL A 190 -5.62 -3.15 -14.43
C VAL A 190 -6.23 -1.78 -14.22
N VAL A 191 -7.55 -1.69 -14.05
CA VAL A 191 -8.29 -0.42 -13.93
C VAL A 191 -7.90 0.34 -12.65
N GLY A 192 -7.75 -0.34 -11.50
CA GLY A 192 -7.40 0.31 -10.23
C GLY A 192 -5.98 0.90 -10.21
N THR A 193 -5.02 0.23 -10.85
CA THR A 193 -3.64 0.71 -10.93
C THR A 193 -3.47 1.89 -11.90
N GLN A 194 -4.26 1.94 -12.96
CA GLN A 194 -4.21 3.05 -13.93
C GLN A 194 -4.55 4.40 -13.31
N GLY A 195 -5.37 4.44 -12.27
CA GLY A 195 -5.73 5.67 -11.57
C GLY A 195 -4.56 6.41 -10.91
N TYR A 196 -3.45 5.74 -10.64
CA TYR A 196 -2.23 6.36 -10.08
C TYR A 196 -1.18 6.71 -11.14
N MET A 197 -1.35 6.20 -12.37
CA MET A 197 -0.33 6.38 -13.41
C MET A 197 -0.27 7.81 -13.91
N ALA A 198 0.95 8.31 -14.07
CA ALA A 198 1.19 9.61 -14.65
C ALA A 198 0.79 9.64 -16.14
N PRO A 199 0.33 10.79 -16.68
CA PRO A 199 -0.13 10.91 -18.06
C PRO A 199 0.89 10.45 -19.10
N GLU A 200 2.17 10.75 -18.91
CA GLU A 200 3.26 10.30 -19.79
C GLU A 200 3.37 8.77 -19.80
N VAL A 201 3.20 8.11 -18.65
CA VAL A 201 3.26 6.65 -18.57
C VAL A 201 2.04 6.00 -19.24
N LEU A 202 0.86 6.61 -19.12
CA LEU A 202 -0.35 6.17 -19.84
C LEU A 202 -0.18 6.28 -21.35
N ARG A 203 0.58 7.27 -21.85
CA ARG A 203 0.95 7.40 -23.27
C ARG A 203 2.03 6.40 -23.74
N GLY A 204 2.56 5.57 -22.82
CA GLY A 204 3.61 4.60 -23.11
C GLY A 204 5.04 5.16 -23.04
N GLU A 205 5.22 6.37 -22.52
CA GLU A 205 6.53 6.94 -22.26
C GLU A 205 7.20 6.26 -21.04
N PRO A 206 8.53 6.21 -20.97
CA PRO A 206 9.22 5.61 -19.83
C PRO A 206 8.89 6.33 -18.52
N ALA A 207 8.61 5.58 -17.46
CA ALA A 207 8.44 6.13 -16.13
C ALA A 207 9.76 6.73 -15.60
N THR A 208 9.65 7.89 -14.94
CA THR A 208 10.76 8.66 -14.37
C THR A 208 10.49 8.96 -12.88
N ALA A 209 11.44 9.59 -12.20
CA ALA A 209 11.23 10.10 -10.85
C ALA A 209 10.01 11.04 -10.77
N ALA A 210 9.77 11.85 -11.81
CA ALA A 210 8.60 12.72 -11.89
C ALA A 210 7.27 11.93 -11.98
N SER A 211 7.30 10.73 -12.56
CA SER A 211 6.11 9.84 -12.58
C SER A 211 5.79 9.27 -11.19
N ASP A 212 6.82 8.96 -10.37
CA ASP A 212 6.63 8.56 -8.96
C ASP A 212 6.07 9.72 -8.13
N VAL A 213 6.55 10.95 -8.36
CA VAL A 213 6.01 12.15 -7.71
C VAL A 213 4.52 12.33 -8.01
N TYR A 214 4.12 12.15 -9.27
CA TYR A 214 2.72 12.21 -9.65
C TYR A 214 1.88 11.14 -8.94
N ALA A 215 2.34 9.88 -8.96
CA ALA A 215 1.64 8.77 -8.33
C ALA A 215 1.47 8.96 -6.80
N LEU A 216 2.50 9.48 -6.12
CA LEU A 216 2.42 9.87 -4.71
C LEU A 216 1.40 10.99 -4.51
N GLY A 217 1.38 11.98 -5.41
CA GLY A 217 0.40 13.07 -5.39
C GLY A 217 -1.03 12.56 -5.48
N VAL A 218 -1.32 11.61 -6.41
CA VAL A 218 -2.64 10.96 -6.53
C VAL A 218 -3.00 10.20 -5.25
N ALA A 219 -2.05 9.44 -4.68
CA ALA A 219 -2.27 8.67 -3.47
C ALA A 219 -2.68 9.57 -2.30
N PHE A 220 -1.97 10.67 -2.08
CA PHE A 220 -2.28 11.61 -1.00
C PHE A 220 -3.52 12.45 -1.27
N PHE A 221 -3.79 12.83 -2.51
CA PHE A 221 -5.04 13.46 -2.87
C PHE A 221 -6.23 12.58 -2.50
N LYS A 222 -6.15 11.29 -2.84
CA LYS A 222 -7.19 10.32 -2.51
C LYS A 222 -7.34 10.11 -0.99
N LEU A 223 -6.24 10.01 -0.24
CA LEU A 223 -6.28 9.88 1.23
C LEU A 223 -6.93 11.10 1.89
N LEU A 224 -6.60 12.31 1.44
CA LEU A 224 -7.13 13.56 2.00
C LEU A 224 -8.61 13.76 1.67
N THR A 225 -9.00 13.52 0.42
CA THR A 225 -10.30 13.94 -0.09
C THR A 225 -11.31 12.80 -0.22
N GLY A 226 -10.86 11.55 -0.23
CA GLY A 226 -11.69 10.39 -0.55
C GLY A 226 -12.03 10.25 -2.04
N VAL A 227 -11.57 11.16 -2.89
CA VAL A 227 -11.91 11.24 -4.30
C VAL A 227 -10.70 10.90 -5.18
N TRP A 228 -10.93 10.29 -6.33
CA TRP A 228 -9.89 10.08 -7.33
C TRP A 228 -9.54 11.40 -8.04
N TYR A 229 -8.25 11.65 -8.21
CA TYR A 229 -7.78 12.72 -9.07
C TYR A 229 -7.76 12.20 -10.51
N ASN A 230 -8.75 12.60 -11.29
CA ASN A 230 -8.88 12.20 -12.70
C ASN A 230 -9.00 13.45 -13.57
N GLU A 231 -7.91 13.85 -14.23
CA GLU A 231 -7.98 14.90 -15.26
C GLU A 231 -8.49 14.37 -16.61
N ASP A 232 -8.34 13.04 -16.90
CA ASP A 232 -8.54 12.47 -18.24
C ASP A 232 -9.47 11.24 -18.33
N LEU A 233 -10.19 10.88 -17.27
CA LEU A 233 -11.21 9.84 -17.40
C LEU A 233 -12.52 10.48 -17.85
N GLU A 234 -12.95 10.13 -19.06
CA GLU A 234 -14.25 10.53 -19.61
C GLU A 234 -15.39 10.30 -18.59
N PRO A 235 -16.37 11.21 -18.52
CA PRO A 235 -17.48 11.04 -17.62
C PRO A 235 -18.19 9.72 -17.94
N LYS A 236 -18.30 8.86 -16.94
CA LYS A 236 -19.19 7.70 -17.07
C LYS A 236 -20.61 8.20 -17.22
N ASP A 237 -21.38 7.53 -18.05
CA ASP A 237 -22.73 7.85 -18.53
C ASP A 237 -23.82 7.85 -17.44
N ASP A 238 -23.46 8.04 -16.17
CA ASP A 238 -24.36 8.04 -14.98
C ASP A 238 -24.87 9.42 -14.60
N GLY A 239 -24.65 10.43 -15.44
CA GLY A 239 -25.22 11.76 -15.27
C GLY A 239 -24.59 12.60 -14.15
N ALA A 240 -23.57 12.13 -13.46
CA ALA A 240 -22.77 12.92 -12.53
C ALA A 240 -21.76 13.74 -13.34
N SER A 241 -22.00 15.04 -13.44
CA SER A 241 -21.10 16.01 -14.06
C SER A 241 -19.73 15.98 -13.35
N THR A 242 -18.77 15.28 -13.93
CA THR A 242 -17.38 15.35 -13.51
C THR A 242 -16.63 16.22 -14.50
N GLY A 243 -16.74 17.52 -14.32
CA GLY A 243 -15.72 18.44 -14.81
C GLY A 243 -14.39 18.16 -14.07
N PRO A 244 -13.28 18.74 -14.53
CA PRO A 244 -11.99 18.55 -13.83
C PRO A 244 -12.18 18.82 -12.35
N VAL A 245 -11.72 17.84 -11.52
CA VAL A 245 -11.86 17.93 -10.06
C VAL A 245 -11.20 19.22 -9.62
N ASP A 246 -11.97 20.14 -9.02
CA ASP A 246 -11.41 21.35 -8.44
C ASP A 246 -10.60 20.98 -7.17
N ALA A 247 -9.37 20.53 -7.41
CA ALA A 247 -8.45 20.11 -6.37
C ALA A 247 -8.20 21.21 -5.35
N ALA A 248 -8.13 22.46 -5.79
CA ALA A 248 -7.91 23.60 -4.91
C ALA A 248 -9.09 23.77 -3.92
N ARG A 249 -10.32 23.56 -4.37
CA ARG A 249 -11.52 23.63 -3.53
C ARG A 249 -11.56 22.49 -2.52
N LEU A 250 -11.27 21.25 -2.95
CA LEU A 250 -11.28 20.09 -2.07
C LEU A 250 -10.20 20.15 -0.99
N LEU A 251 -9.07 20.79 -1.30
CA LEU A 251 -7.94 20.93 -0.39
C LEU A 251 -7.95 22.25 0.42
N ALA A 252 -8.95 23.11 0.24
CA ALA A 252 -8.99 24.43 0.87
C ALA A 252 -9.15 24.39 2.40
N ASP A 253 -9.83 23.36 2.92
CA ASP A 253 -10.16 23.23 4.33
C ASP A 253 -9.06 22.58 5.19
N PHE A 254 -7.97 22.12 4.57
CA PHE A 254 -6.83 21.53 5.29
C PHE A 254 -5.94 22.62 5.88
N GLU A 255 -5.38 22.36 7.06
CA GLU A 255 -4.55 23.33 7.79
C GLU A 255 -3.17 23.52 7.10
N ARG A 256 -2.61 22.45 6.56
CA ARG A 256 -1.35 22.47 5.80
C ARG A 256 -1.58 22.89 4.35
N PRO A 257 -0.59 23.46 3.68
CA PRO A 257 -0.75 23.97 2.32
C PRO A 257 -0.79 22.86 1.24
N TRP A 258 -1.59 21.80 1.48
CA TRP A 258 -1.80 20.72 0.52
C TRP A 258 -2.32 21.23 -0.84
N LYS A 259 -3.14 22.28 -0.82
CA LYS A 259 -3.65 22.96 -2.03
C LYS A 259 -2.57 23.54 -2.93
N ASP A 260 -1.35 23.80 -2.39
CA ASP A 260 -0.22 24.32 -3.15
C ASP A 260 0.76 23.23 -3.55
N VAL A 261 0.88 22.16 -2.74
CA VAL A 261 1.82 21.06 -2.93
C VAL A 261 1.26 20.02 -3.89
N LEU A 262 0.06 19.49 -3.64
CA LEU A 262 -0.49 18.40 -4.45
C LEU A 262 -0.74 18.81 -5.91
N PRO A 263 -1.32 19.99 -6.24
CA PRO A 263 -1.46 20.40 -7.64
C PRO A 263 -0.12 20.54 -8.37
N ALA A 264 0.96 20.91 -7.66
CA ALA A 264 2.28 20.97 -8.27
C ALA A 264 2.83 19.57 -8.61
N MET A 265 2.57 18.56 -7.78
CA MET A 265 2.93 17.16 -8.05
C MET A 265 2.10 16.55 -9.18
N LEU A 266 0.85 16.99 -9.35
CA LEU A 266 -0.14 16.45 -10.27
C LEU A 266 -0.15 17.14 -11.65
N ARG A 267 0.84 17.97 -11.96
CA ARG A 267 0.96 18.61 -13.29
C ARG A 267 1.08 17.59 -14.40
N THR A 268 0.41 17.83 -15.51
CA THR A 268 0.43 16.95 -16.69
C THR A 268 1.82 16.85 -17.31
N ASP A 269 2.56 17.98 -17.42
CA ASP A 269 3.93 18.01 -17.89
C ASP A 269 4.93 17.58 -16.79
N PRO A 270 5.60 16.41 -16.94
CA PRO A 270 6.56 15.92 -15.94
C PRO A 270 7.73 16.87 -15.68
N ALA A 271 8.13 17.68 -16.67
CA ALA A 271 9.25 18.64 -16.51
C ALA A 271 8.92 19.79 -15.56
N THR A 272 7.64 20.05 -15.29
CA THR A 272 7.18 21.12 -14.39
C THR A 272 6.87 20.62 -12.98
N ARG A 273 6.95 19.30 -12.74
CA ARG A 273 6.76 18.73 -11.40
C ARG A 273 7.99 18.97 -10.52
N PRO A 274 7.79 19.15 -9.22
CA PRO A 274 8.91 19.24 -8.29
C PRO A 274 9.68 17.91 -8.25
N THR A 275 11.01 17.99 -8.28
CA THR A 275 11.90 16.82 -8.17
C THR A 275 12.56 16.71 -6.80
N ASP A 276 12.61 17.81 -6.04
CA ASP A 276 13.16 17.83 -4.68
C ASP A 276 12.05 17.48 -3.67
N MET A 277 12.07 16.23 -3.21
CA MET A 277 11.12 15.74 -2.22
C MET A 277 11.24 16.43 -0.87
N SER A 278 12.46 16.86 -0.50
CA SER A 278 12.71 17.59 0.75
C SER A 278 12.08 18.99 0.72
N GLU A 279 12.05 19.64 -0.44
CA GLU A 279 11.36 20.92 -0.61
C GLU A 279 9.84 20.77 -0.44
N LEU A 280 9.23 19.70 -0.94
CA LEU A 280 7.81 19.44 -0.75
C LEU A 280 7.46 19.26 0.74
N VAL A 281 8.29 18.51 1.47
CA VAL A 281 8.14 18.34 2.92
C VAL A 281 8.24 19.69 3.63
N ARG A 282 9.25 20.48 3.34
CA ARG A 282 9.43 21.81 3.94
C ARG A 282 8.23 22.75 3.69
N ARG A 283 7.63 22.69 2.52
CA ARG A 283 6.42 23.47 2.21
C ARG A 283 5.23 23.06 3.09
N LEU A 284 5.12 21.77 3.41
CA LEU A 284 4.06 21.25 4.27
C LEU A 284 4.36 21.44 5.77
N GLU A 285 5.60 21.72 6.17
CA GLU A 285 6.00 21.99 7.55
C GLU A 285 5.59 23.37 8.07
N ILE A 286 5.09 24.26 7.21
CA ILE A 286 4.62 25.58 7.63
C ILE A 286 3.59 25.39 8.74
N ALA A 287 3.94 25.87 9.94
CA ALA A 287 3.19 25.65 11.16
C ALA A 287 1.68 25.96 10.99
N PRO A 288 0.81 25.12 11.50
CA PRO A 288 -0.64 25.33 11.41
C PRO A 288 -0.98 26.68 12.06
N GLN A 289 -1.70 27.51 11.33
CA GLN A 289 -2.43 28.61 11.95
C GLN A 289 -3.41 27.98 12.93
N LYS A 290 -3.55 28.57 14.13
CA LYS A 290 -4.39 28.07 15.22
C LYS A 290 -5.63 27.32 14.72
N PRO A 291 -5.94 26.12 15.24
CA PRO A 291 -7.02 25.29 14.74
C PRO A 291 -8.32 26.11 14.66
N SER A 292 -8.94 26.11 13.49
CA SER A 292 -10.26 26.72 13.35
C SER A 292 -11.24 25.90 14.20
N ALA A 293 -12.21 26.59 14.81
CA ALA A 293 -13.24 25.94 15.64
C ALA A 293 -14.00 24.81 14.92
N ALA A 294 -13.95 24.79 13.57
CA ALA A 294 -14.53 23.75 12.72
C ALA A 294 -13.74 22.43 12.75
N SER A 295 -12.38 22.47 12.80
CA SER A 295 -11.53 21.26 12.82
C SER A 295 -11.71 20.51 14.15
N THR A 296 -11.81 21.24 15.26
CA THR A 296 -12.05 20.64 16.60
C THR A 296 -13.43 19.96 16.69
N ARG A 297 -14.43 20.50 16.03
CA ARG A 297 -15.77 19.90 15.98
C ARG A 297 -15.78 18.61 15.15
N ARG A 298 -15.07 18.60 14.01
CA ARG A 298 -14.95 17.44 13.13
C ARG A 298 -14.19 16.29 13.83
N ARG A 299 -13.08 16.60 14.52
CA ARG A 299 -12.30 15.63 15.34
C ARG A 299 -13.18 14.98 16.42
N ARG A 300 -14.02 15.76 17.12
CA ARG A 300 -14.94 15.22 18.14
C ARG A 300 -16.06 14.36 17.56
N VAL A 301 -16.63 14.75 16.42
CA VAL A 301 -17.68 13.97 15.75
C VAL A 301 -17.10 12.65 15.22
N LEU A 302 -15.92 12.68 14.62
CA LEU A 302 -15.25 11.48 14.11
C LEU A 302 -14.87 10.50 15.24
N ALA A 303 -14.34 11.00 16.36
CA ALA A 303 -14.04 10.18 17.53
C ALA A 303 -15.30 9.51 18.12
N VAL A 304 -16.42 10.21 18.12
CA VAL A 304 -17.72 9.67 18.57
C VAL A 304 -18.25 8.61 17.59
N VAL A 305 -18.11 8.84 16.28
CA VAL A 305 -18.54 7.88 15.25
C VAL A 305 -17.69 6.62 15.29
N LEU A 306 -16.37 6.76 15.38
CA LEU A 306 -15.46 5.61 15.53
C LEU A 306 -15.75 4.81 16.81
N ALA A 307 -15.95 5.48 17.94
CA ALA A 307 -16.33 4.82 19.20
C ALA A 307 -17.67 4.08 19.08
N ALA A 308 -18.64 4.64 18.36
CA ALA A 308 -19.95 4.01 18.12
C ALA A 308 -19.83 2.78 17.20
N VAL A 309 -18.99 2.83 16.17
CA VAL A 309 -18.73 1.70 15.26
C VAL A 309 -18.02 0.57 15.99
N PHE A 310 -17.01 0.88 16.80
CA PHE A 310 -16.34 -0.12 17.64
C PHE A 310 -17.28 -0.75 18.67
N ALA A 311 -18.14 0.05 19.32
CA ALA A 311 -19.15 -0.45 20.26
C ALA A 311 -20.17 -1.35 19.55
N ALA A 312 -20.60 -1.02 18.34
CA ALA A 312 -21.54 -1.83 17.55
C ALA A 312 -20.89 -3.15 17.11
N ALA A 313 -19.63 -3.13 16.68
CA ALA A 313 -18.88 -4.34 16.31
C ALA A 313 -18.65 -5.27 17.51
N ALA A 314 -18.27 -4.72 18.67
CA ALA A 314 -18.13 -5.47 19.92
C ALA A 314 -19.49 -6.08 20.36
N PHE A 315 -20.58 -5.33 20.26
CA PHE A 315 -21.92 -5.82 20.58
C PHE A 315 -22.36 -6.94 19.63
N ALA A 316 -22.08 -6.82 18.33
CA ALA A 316 -22.35 -7.88 17.36
C ALA A 316 -21.53 -9.15 17.65
N ALA A 317 -20.26 -9.03 17.99
CA ALA A 317 -19.38 -10.16 18.35
C ALA A 317 -19.88 -10.86 19.63
N ILE A 318 -20.25 -10.08 20.65
CA ILE A 318 -20.82 -10.61 21.91
C ILE A 318 -22.16 -11.31 21.64
N SER A 319 -23.03 -10.75 20.78
CA SER A 319 -24.32 -11.33 20.42
C SER A 319 -24.15 -12.66 19.68
N VAL A 320 -23.20 -12.75 18.74
CA VAL A 320 -22.87 -14.00 18.04
C VAL A 320 -22.30 -15.04 19.02
N TYR A 321 -21.42 -14.62 19.95
CA TYR A 321 -20.87 -15.50 20.97
C TYR A 321 -21.96 -16.05 21.92
N LEU A 322 -22.88 -15.20 22.39
CA LEU A 322 -23.97 -15.62 23.25
C LEU A 322 -24.98 -16.55 22.55
N LEU A 323 -25.23 -16.32 21.24
CA LEU A 323 -26.07 -17.20 20.43
C LEU A 323 -25.41 -18.56 20.16
N SER A 324 -24.09 -18.59 19.99
CA SER A 324 -23.34 -19.85 19.82
C SER A 324 -23.18 -20.63 21.14
N SER A 325 -23.07 -19.94 22.28
CA SER A 325 -22.92 -20.55 23.60
C SER A 325 -24.23 -21.07 24.18
N SER A 326 -25.39 -20.66 23.66
CA SER A 326 -26.69 -21.19 24.07
C SER A 326 -26.94 -22.66 23.62
N GLN A 327 -26.05 -23.23 22.82
CA GLN A 327 -26.08 -24.64 22.40
C GLN A 327 -25.08 -25.55 23.13
N GLN A 328 -24.21 -25.02 23.98
CA GLN A 328 -23.25 -25.80 24.81
C GLN A 328 -23.27 -25.29 26.23
N GLN A 329 -23.49 -26.16 27.25
CA GLN A 329 -23.32 -25.79 28.65
C GLN A 329 -21.85 -25.38 28.90
N PRO A 330 -21.57 -24.16 29.37
CA PRO A 330 -20.18 -23.69 29.55
C PRO A 330 -19.53 -24.33 30.76
N SER A 331 -18.27 -24.73 30.63
CA SER A 331 -17.40 -25.03 31.77
C SER A 331 -17.06 -23.72 32.49
N ASN A 332 -16.89 -23.75 33.83
CA ASN A 332 -16.59 -22.57 34.67
C ASN A 332 -15.43 -21.67 34.17
N GLN A 333 -14.48 -22.21 33.40
CA GLN A 333 -13.36 -21.46 32.84
C GLN A 333 -13.74 -20.50 31.72
N GLN A 334 -14.84 -20.73 31.02
CA GLN A 334 -15.27 -19.83 29.92
C GLN A 334 -16.04 -18.60 30.42
N GLN A 335 -16.62 -18.68 31.61
CA GLN A 335 -17.34 -17.58 32.23
C GLN A 335 -16.38 -16.51 32.77
N ASP A 336 -15.24 -16.92 33.39
CA ASP A 336 -14.19 -16.02 33.87
C ASP A 336 -13.52 -15.25 32.70
N TYR A 337 -13.36 -15.89 31.55
CA TYR A 337 -12.78 -15.26 30.36
C TYR A 337 -13.68 -14.19 29.72
N ALA A 338 -15.00 -14.41 29.75
CA ALA A 338 -15.97 -13.45 29.23
C ALA A 338 -16.09 -12.20 30.13
N ASP A 339 -15.98 -12.36 31.44
CA ASP A 339 -16.04 -11.26 32.41
C ASP A 339 -14.78 -10.38 32.35
N ASP A 340 -13.59 -10.95 32.10
CA ASP A 340 -12.34 -10.23 31.88
C ASP A 340 -12.37 -9.43 30.55
N LEU A 341 -12.90 -10.00 29.48
CA LEU A 341 -13.02 -9.31 28.17
C LEU A 341 -13.96 -8.09 28.25
N VAL A 342 -15.05 -8.18 29.02
CA VAL A 342 -15.98 -7.07 29.24
C VAL A 342 -15.30 -5.96 30.07
N ARG A 343 -14.51 -6.33 31.06
CA ARG A 343 -13.80 -5.38 31.92
C ARG A 343 -12.75 -4.57 31.13
N ASP A 344 -12.00 -5.20 30.25
CA ASP A 344 -10.99 -4.53 29.40
C ASP A 344 -11.61 -3.67 28.29
N ALA A 345 -12.74 -4.06 27.75
CA ALA A 345 -13.45 -3.29 26.69
C ALA A 345 -14.06 -1.95 27.22
N PHE A 346 -14.34 -1.86 28.51
CA PHE A 346 -14.92 -0.66 29.14
C PHE A 346 -13.95 0.15 30.01
N ALA A 347 -12.66 -0.24 30.06
CA ALA A 347 -11.61 0.56 30.69
C ALA A 347 -11.30 1.78 29.82
N LEU A 348 -11.87 2.93 30.18
CA LEU A 348 -11.49 4.22 29.60
C LEU A 348 -10.03 4.52 29.94
N PRO A 349 -9.20 4.94 28.99
CA PRO A 349 -7.84 5.35 29.27
C PRO A 349 -7.84 6.55 30.23
N GLU A 350 -6.95 6.53 31.24
CA GLU A 350 -6.83 7.54 32.31
C GLU A 350 -6.53 8.97 31.81
N SER A 351 -6.35 9.17 30.50
CA SER A 351 -6.05 10.47 29.88
C SER A 351 -7.28 11.36 29.61
N VAL A 352 -8.48 10.99 30.07
CA VAL A 352 -9.73 11.76 29.87
C VAL A 352 -10.34 12.21 31.22
N LYS A 353 -9.52 12.38 32.26
CA LYS A 353 -9.91 13.10 33.48
C LYS A 353 -9.32 14.49 33.50
#